data_83ad7bbcf4bf35d3b9a3750f5f250d3d
#
_entry.id   83ad7bbcf4bf35d3b9a3750f5f250d3d
#
_cell.length_a   1.000
_cell.length_b   1.000
_cell.length_c   1.000
_cell.angle_alpha   90.00
_cell.angle_beta   90.00
_cell.angle_gamma   90.00
#
_symmetry.space_group_name_H-M   'P 1'
#
loop_
_entity.id
_entity.type
_entity.pdbx_description
1 polymer ?
#
loop_
_entity_poly.entity_id
_entity_poly.type
_entity_poly.pdbx_seq_one_letter_code
_entity_poly.pdbx_strand_id
1 'polypeptide(L)'
;MEIGKERRRDSFFPRVRELAKLVLRLVDMAELGRVSMTTWPELKPMKNRLVNYGVTENGVAIIELVSDSDGEPLEGDRTAVNTYTREMWHDIDDAILSARFDDDVSVILLTGHGEKFFSAGASIKYLNKLTPRYKYFFCLHANETLSRLEQTPKIVIAALNGHTVGGGLEIAMAADIRIARKGNFQVGLPEVSLGVLAGTGGTARLSRLVGKAKAMEIMVTGRKFSFEEAKDMDLVHDIYDSMTLEEFHQDVLDYSGRFTLPFAAAKAIGNIKRSVQSGLEIPLEYHLALERELQSDLFQSDDAKTGIKAYVDKQTPRFEGK
;
A
#
# COMPACT_ATOMS: atom_id res chain seq x y z
N MET A 1 41.52 0.37 43.59
CA MET A 1 41.33 1.78 43.21
C MET A 1 41.35 1.84 41.69
N GLU A 2 40.23 1.50 41.09
CA GLU A 2 39.97 1.60 39.64
C GLU A 2 38.54 2.09 39.50
N ILE A 3 38.38 3.32 39.12
CA ILE A 3 37.07 3.91 38.84
C ILE A 3 37.21 4.77 37.55
N GLY A 4 36.42 4.38 36.57
CA GLY A 4 35.80 5.31 35.67
C GLY A 4 36.53 5.75 34.43
N LYS A 5 36.38 4.99 33.33
CA LYS A 5 36.44 5.53 31.97
C LYS A 5 35.58 4.69 31.02
N GLU A 6 34.29 4.82 31.13
CA GLU A 6 33.38 4.35 30.06
C GLU A 6 32.03 5.06 30.17
N ARG A 7 31.87 6.21 29.52
CA ARG A 7 30.58 6.84 29.15
C ARG A 7 30.85 8.17 28.44
N ARG A 8 31.30 8.13 27.18
CA ARG A 8 31.19 9.25 26.24
C ARG A 8 31.50 8.82 24.78
N ARG A 9 30.92 7.74 24.27
CA ARG A 9 31.04 7.38 22.85
C ARG A 9 29.73 7.19 22.09
N ASP A 10 28.58 7.18 22.76
CA ASP A 10 27.33 6.78 22.08
C ASP A 10 26.48 7.93 21.53
N SER A 11 26.84 9.18 21.70
CA SER A 11 26.04 10.33 21.25
C SER A 11 26.44 10.93 19.88
N PHE A 12 27.52 10.46 19.27
CA PHE A 12 28.02 11.01 18.00
C PHE A 12 27.58 10.18 16.77
N PHE A 13 27.24 8.93 16.97
CA PHE A 13 26.89 7.99 15.88
C PHE A 13 25.50 8.14 15.25
N PRO A 14 24.43 8.59 15.94
CA PRO A 14 23.13 8.76 15.31
C PRO A 14 23.12 9.81 14.21
N ARG A 15 23.75 10.97 14.44
CA ARG A 15 23.81 12.07 13.46
C ARG A 15 24.60 11.72 12.20
N VAL A 16 25.67 10.94 12.33
CA VAL A 16 26.48 10.49 11.19
C VAL A 16 25.73 9.46 10.36
N ARG A 17 24.93 8.57 10.96
CA ARG A 17 24.05 7.66 10.25
C ARG A 17 22.91 8.38 9.51
N GLU A 18 22.34 9.40 10.10
CA GLU A 18 21.31 10.23 9.46
C GLU A 18 21.89 11.04 8.30
N LEU A 19 23.07 11.64 8.47
CA LEU A 19 23.76 12.30 7.37
C LEU A 19 24.13 11.31 6.24
N ALA A 20 24.59 10.11 6.58
CA ALA A 20 24.91 9.09 5.60
C ALA A 20 23.67 8.60 4.84
N LYS A 21 22.51 8.45 5.51
CA LYS A 21 21.23 8.15 4.86
C LYS A 21 20.77 9.30 3.98
N LEU A 22 20.93 10.55 4.43
CA LEU A 22 20.60 11.73 3.63
C LEU A 22 21.50 11.83 2.39
N VAL A 23 22.79 11.59 2.55
CA VAL A 23 23.76 11.58 1.43
C VAL A 23 23.47 10.41 0.47
N LEU A 24 23.15 9.22 0.96
CA LEU A 24 22.73 8.09 0.12
C LEU A 24 21.40 8.39 -0.61
N ARG A 25 20.42 9.02 0.06
CA ARG A 25 19.19 9.50 -0.60
C ARG A 25 19.49 10.54 -1.69
N LEU A 26 20.40 11.50 -1.42
CA LEU A 26 20.79 12.52 -2.39
C LEU A 26 21.62 11.96 -3.55
N VAL A 27 22.44 10.94 -3.31
CA VAL A 27 23.20 10.25 -4.37
C VAL A 27 22.30 9.38 -5.22
N ASP A 28 21.36 8.60 -4.66
CA ASP A 28 20.34 7.86 -5.39
C ASP A 28 19.45 8.80 -6.24
N MET A 29 19.06 9.96 -5.69
CA MET A 29 18.29 10.97 -6.42
C MET A 29 19.09 11.68 -7.51
N ALA A 30 20.41 11.85 -7.33
CA ALA A 30 21.27 12.46 -8.33
C ALA A 30 21.61 11.51 -9.48
N GLU A 31 21.75 10.20 -9.21
CA GLU A 31 21.99 9.17 -10.23
C GLU A 31 20.75 8.87 -11.09
N LEU A 32 19.54 9.05 -10.52
CA LEU A 32 18.26 8.88 -11.24
C LEU A 32 17.88 10.10 -12.10
N GLY A 33 18.73 11.14 -12.16
CA GLY A 33 18.47 12.34 -12.95
C GLY A 33 17.15 13.00 -12.55
N ARG A 34 17.21 13.91 -11.54
CA ARG A 34 16.15 14.81 -11.07
C ARG A 34 14.74 14.32 -11.39
N VAL A 35 14.20 13.43 -10.57
CA VAL A 35 12.74 13.32 -10.44
C VAL A 35 12.27 14.71 -10.04
N SER A 36 11.51 15.38 -10.90
CA SER A 36 10.79 16.60 -10.52
C SER A 36 10.09 16.28 -9.22
N MET A 37 10.21 17.11 -8.18
CA MET A 37 9.50 16.87 -6.93
C MET A 37 8.02 16.80 -7.26
N THR A 38 7.49 15.58 -7.30
CA THR A 38 6.08 15.33 -7.52
C THR A 38 5.34 15.85 -6.29
N THR A 39 4.44 16.77 -6.46
CA THR A 39 3.66 17.31 -5.35
C THR A 39 2.41 16.46 -5.13
N TRP A 40 1.94 16.42 -3.88
CA TRP A 40 0.65 15.82 -3.56
C TRP A 40 -0.45 16.56 -4.34
N PRO A 41 -1.29 15.85 -5.11
CA PRO A 41 -2.27 16.49 -5.97
C PRO A 41 -3.46 17.00 -5.17
N GLU A 42 -4.25 17.88 -5.75
CA GLU A 42 -5.59 18.17 -5.25
C GLU A 42 -6.46 16.92 -5.37
N LEU A 43 -6.95 16.42 -4.23
CA LEU A 43 -7.84 15.27 -4.18
C LEU A 43 -9.29 15.72 -4.25
N LYS A 44 -10.10 15.06 -5.09
CA LYS A 44 -11.54 15.33 -5.24
C LYS A 44 -12.36 14.21 -4.63
N PRO A 45 -13.45 14.54 -3.91
CA PRO A 45 -14.31 13.51 -3.32
C PRO A 45 -15.00 12.69 -4.41
N MET A 46 -15.06 11.37 -4.19
CA MET A 46 -15.88 10.46 -4.97
C MET A 46 -17.38 10.66 -4.65
N LYS A 47 -18.24 9.94 -5.34
CA LYS A 47 -19.70 10.12 -5.32
C LYS A 47 -20.33 10.17 -3.91
N ASN A 48 -19.93 9.26 -3.02
CA ASN A 48 -20.46 9.21 -1.67
C ASN A 48 -19.63 10.05 -0.67
N ARG A 49 -18.56 10.71 -1.13
CA ARG A 49 -17.67 11.55 -0.30
C ARG A 49 -16.95 10.78 0.81
N LEU A 50 -16.75 9.47 0.62
CA LEU A 50 -16.07 8.58 1.57
C LEU A 50 -14.68 8.16 1.10
N VAL A 51 -14.34 8.54 -0.14
CA VAL A 51 -13.01 8.41 -0.74
C VAL A 51 -12.69 9.69 -1.49
N ASN A 52 -11.47 10.18 -1.35
CA ASN A 52 -10.92 11.22 -2.21
C ASN A 52 -10.00 10.57 -3.25
N TYR A 53 -10.02 11.09 -4.48
CA TYR A 53 -9.23 10.61 -5.59
C TYR A 53 -8.52 11.75 -6.31
N GLY A 54 -7.29 11.52 -6.73
CA GLY A 54 -6.51 12.44 -7.55
C GLY A 54 -5.33 11.74 -8.19
N VAL A 55 -4.79 12.32 -9.25
CA VAL A 55 -3.63 11.78 -9.96
C VAL A 55 -2.54 12.84 -10.02
N THR A 56 -1.31 12.44 -9.73
CA THR A 56 -0.14 13.31 -9.84
C THR A 56 0.31 13.46 -11.30
N GLU A 57 1.07 14.50 -11.59
CA GLU A 57 1.60 14.74 -12.96
C GLU A 57 2.45 13.57 -13.50
N ASN A 58 3.07 12.79 -12.63
CA ASN A 58 3.91 11.65 -13.02
C ASN A 58 3.17 10.30 -12.96
N GLY A 59 1.84 10.28 -12.83
CA GLY A 59 1.03 9.06 -12.97
C GLY A 59 0.90 8.22 -11.70
N VAL A 60 0.88 8.83 -10.50
CA VAL A 60 0.49 8.17 -9.26
C VAL A 60 -0.97 8.54 -8.94
N ALA A 61 -1.88 7.57 -8.99
CA ALA A 61 -3.26 7.74 -8.55
C ALA A 61 -3.35 7.56 -7.04
N ILE A 62 -3.90 8.54 -6.34
CA ILE A 62 -4.09 8.52 -4.89
C ILE A 62 -5.54 8.20 -4.58
N ILE A 63 -5.78 7.20 -3.74
CA ILE A 63 -7.07 6.80 -3.17
C ILE A 63 -6.98 7.03 -1.67
N GLU A 64 -7.63 8.07 -1.18
CA GLU A 64 -7.62 8.43 0.23
C GLU A 64 -8.96 8.07 0.87
N LEU A 65 -8.95 7.21 1.90
CA LEU A 65 -10.14 6.83 2.67
C LEU A 65 -10.51 7.98 3.62
N VAL A 66 -11.77 8.39 3.62
CA VAL A 66 -12.22 9.57 4.37
C VAL A 66 -13.57 9.30 5.01
N SER A 67 -13.60 9.08 6.32
CA SER A 67 -14.86 9.01 7.08
C SER A 67 -14.62 9.16 8.58
N ASP A 68 -15.71 9.41 9.32
CA ASP A 68 -15.72 9.37 10.77
C ASP A 68 -15.84 7.92 11.32
N SER A 69 -16.04 7.78 12.64
CA SER A 69 -16.21 6.50 13.32
C SER A 69 -17.50 5.75 12.95
N ASP A 70 -18.48 6.44 12.41
CA ASP A 70 -19.77 5.87 12.00
C ASP A 70 -19.76 5.46 10.51
N GLY A 71 -18.70 5.80 9.76
CA GLY A 71 -18.58 5.58 8.32
C GLY A 71 -19.34 6.62 7.50
N GLU A 72 -19.53 7.80 8.07
CA GLU A 72 -20.17 8.94 7.41
C GLU A 72 -19.11 9.94 6.92
N PRO A 73 -19.40 10.74 5.90
CA PRO A 73 -18.51 11.79 5.45
C PRO A 73 -18.09 12.74 6.58
N LEU A 74 -16.84 13.21 6.53
CA LEU A 74 -16.35 14.16 7.54
C LEU A 74 -17.06 15.50 7.39
N GLU A 75 -17.63 15.98 8.49
CA GLU A 75 -18.27 17.28 8.61
C GLU A 75 -17.82 17.98 9.89
N GLY A 76 -17.49 19.26 9.79
CA GLY A 76 -17.02 20.07 10.93
C GLY A 76 -15.75 19.49 11.56
N ASP A 77 -15.68 19.48 12.89
CA ASP A 77 -14.49 19.06 13.67
C ASP A 77 -14.41 17.54 13.93
N ARG A 78 -15.11 16.71 13.14
CA ARG A 78 -15.07 15.26 13.32
C ARG A 78 -13.69 14.71 13.00
N THR A 79 -13.21 13.78 13.83
CA THR A 79 -11.93 13.09 13.61
C THR A 79 -12.08 12.00 12.56
N ALA A 80 -11.17 11.97 11.59
CA ALA A 80 -11.07 10.89 10.64
C ALA A 80 -10.68 9.57 11.34
N VAL A 81 -11.50 8.55 11.15
CA VAL A 81 -11.27 7.18 11.63
C VAL A 81 -11.21 6.22 10.44
N ASN A 82 -11.74 6.68 9.31
CA ASN A 82 -11.73 5.99 8.02
C ASN A 82 -12.38 4.61 8.11
N THR A 83 -13.54 4.56 8.81
CA THR A 83 -14.36 3.35 8.88
C THR A 83 -15.22 3.22 7.62
N TYR A 84 -15.42 2.00 7.17
CA TYR A 84 -16.17 1.80 5.94
C TYR A 84 -17.58 1.24 6.16
N THR A 85 -18.46 1.64 5.25
CA THR A 85 -19.79 1.12 4.98
C THR A 85 -19.82 0.57 3.55
N ARG A 86 -20.99 0.14 3.07
CA ARG A 86 -21.17 -0.26 1.66
C ARG A 86 -20.86 0.90 0.70
N GLU A 87 -21.24 2.09 1.08
CA GLU A 87 -21.09 3.30 0.28
C GLU A 87 -19.61 3.63 0.04
N MET A 88 -18.74 3.44 1.05
CA MET A 88 -17.29 3.58 0.86
C MET A 88 -16.73 2.51 -0.09
N TRP A 89 -17.25 1.27 -0.04
CA TRP A 89 -16.81 0.24 -0.99
C TRP A 89 -17.17 0.58 -2.44
N HIS A 90 -18.29 1.25 -2.68
CA HIS A 90 -18.61 1.77 -4.03
C HIS A 90 -17.60 2.84 -4.46
N ASP A 91 -17.27 3.79 -3.56
CA ASP A 91 -16.28 4.83 -3.88
C ASP A 91 -14.88 4.23 -4.11
N ILE A 92 -14.46 3.23 -3.32
CA ILE A 92 -13.19 2.52 -3.53
C ILE A 92 -13.18 1.80 -4.89
N ASP A 93 -14.25 1.11 -5.23
CA ASP A 93 -14.37 0.40 -6.51
C ASP A 93 -14.30 1.36 -7.70
N ASP A 94 -15.05 2.45 -7.67
CA ASP A 94 -15.03 3.49 -8.69
C ASP A 94 -13.63 4.14 -8.83
N ALA A 95 -12.93 4.38 -7.72
CA ALA A 95 -11.57 4.91 -7.73
C ALA A 95 -10.55 3.91 -8.34
N ILE A 96 -10.68 2.62 -7.99
CA ILE A 96 -9.85 1.55 -8.60
C ILE A 96 -10.08 1.48 -10.11
N LEU A 97 -11.33 1.53 -10.55
CA LEU A 97 -11.67 1.49 -11.97
C LEU A 97 -11.15 2.73 -12.70
N SER A 98 -11.28 3.92 -12.10
CA SER A 98 -10.73 5.16 -12.64
C SER A 98 -9.21 5.03 -12.84
N ALA A 99 -8.48 4.58 -11.83
CA ALA A 99 -7.03 4.37 -11.93
C ALA A 99 -6.64 3.25 -12.92
N ARG A 100 -7.44 2.21 -13.03
CA ARG A 100 -7.19 1.07 -13.94
C ARG A 100 -7.26 1.47 -15.40
N PHE A 101 -8.28 2.25 -15.78
CA PHE A 101 -8.55 2.62 -17.16
C PHE A 101 -7.83 3.92 -17.60
N ASP A 102 -7.12 4.56 -16.69
CA ASP A 102 -6.31 5.74 -17.01
C ASP A 102 -4.92 5.29 -17.48
N ASP A 103 -4.60 5.48 -18.74
CA ASP A 103 -3.32 5.09 -19.34
C ASP A 103 -2.14 5.91 -18.80
N ASP A 104 -2.39 7.11 -18.26
CA ASP A 104 -1.36 7.95 -17.64
C ASP A 104 -1.00 7.49 -16.22
N VAL A 105 -1.80 6.61 -15.60
CA VAL A 105 -1.54 6.07 -14.26
C VAL A 105 -0.66 4.83 -14.34
N SER A 106 0.45 4.85 -13.61
CA SER A 106 1.37 3.69 -13.44
C SER A 106 1.31 3.07 -12.04
N VAL A 107 0.96 3.86 -11.03
CA VAL A 107 0.95 3.45 -9.61
C VAL A 107 -0.37 3.83 -8.96
N ILE A 108 -0.87 2.98 -8.06
CA ILE A 108 -2.00 3.29 -7.18
C ILE A 108 -1.48 3.39 -5.75
N LEU A 109 -1.74 4.52 -5.08
CA LEU A 109 -1.38 4.79 -3.70
C LEU A 109 -2.64 4.84 -2.85
N LEU A 110 -2.76 3.94 -1.87
CA LEU A 110 -3.83 3.94 -0.87
C LEU A 110 -3.36 4.60 0.42
N THR A 111 -4.16 5.49 0.99
CA THR A 111 -3.87 6.09 2.30
C THR A 111 -5.18 6.41 3.06
N GLY A 112 -5.07 6.76 4.33
CA GLY A 112 -6.19 7.26 5.14
C GLY A 112 -6.09 8.77 5.34
N HIS A 113 -7.23 9.45 5.41
CA HIS A 113 -7.28 10.86 5.75
C HIS A 113 -6.87 11.10 7.22
N GLY A 114 -6.11 12.16 7.45
CA GLY A 114 -5.66 12.59 8.78
C GLY A 114 -4.51 11.77 9.35
N GLU A 115 -4.11 12.12 10.58
CA GLU A 115 -2.85 11.64 11.15
C GLU A 115 -2.97 10.34 11.97
N LYS A 116 -4.18 9.95 12.34
CA LYS A 116 -4.37 8.93 13.38
C LYS A 116 -4.66 7.55 12.83
N PHE A 117 -5.39 7.45 11.74
CA PHE A 117 -5.84 6.18 11.18
C PHE A 117 -5.56 6.10 9.69
N PHE A 118 -5.00 4.98 9.25
CA PHE A 118 -5.19 4.52 7.89
C PHE A 118 -6.65 4.10 7.72
N SER A 119 -7.11 3.14 8.51
CA SER A 119 -8.52 2.78 8.64
C SER A 119 -8.74 1.90 9.88
N ALA A 120 -9.83 2.12 10.59
CA ALA A 120 -10.29 1.26 11.70
C ALA A 120 -11.20 0.10 11.24
N GLY A 121 -11.39 -0.06 9.93
CA GLY A 121 -12.20 -1.13 9.38
C GLY A 121 -13.69 -0.81 9.26
N ALA A 122 -14.54 -1.81 9.38
CA ALA A 122 -15.98 -1.62 9.24
C ALA A 122 -16.58 -0.80 10.38
N SER A 123 -17.51 0.12 10.06
CA SER A 123 -18.28 0.83 11.07
C SER A 123 -19.09 -0.16 11.92
N ILE A 124 -18.83 -0.19 13.24
CA ILE A 124 -19.53 -1.08 14.17
C ILE A 124 -21.02 -0.72 14.25
N LYS A 125 -21.34 0.56 14.19
CA LYS A 125 -22.73 1.04 14.14
C LYS A 125 -23.48 0.55 12.91
N TYR A 126 -22.78 0.50 11.76
CA TYR A 126 -23.32 -0.06 10.53
C TYR A 126 -23.50 -1.57 10.64
N LEU A 127 -22.46 -2.29 11.10
CA LEU A 127 -22.51 -3.76 11.26
C LEU A 127 -23.67 -4.22 12.17
N ASN A 128 -23.94 -3.48 13.26
CA ASN A 128 -25.01 -3.83 14.20
C ASN A 128 -26.42 -3.82 13.58
N LYS A 129 -26.60 -3.23 12.41
CA LYS A 129 -27.88 -3.15 11.70
C LYS A 129 -28.04 -4.25 10.62
N LEU A 130 -26.96 -4.99 10.32
CA LEU A 130 -26.96 -5.92 9.20
C LEU A 130 -27.64 -7.26 9.56
N THR A 131 -28.43 -7.78 8.62
CA THR A 131 -28.83 -9.18 8.66
C THR A 131 -27.70 -10.10 8.23
N PRO A 132 -27.68 -11.40 8.63
CA PRO A 132 -26.65 -12.34 8.18
C PRO A 132 -26.52 -12.43 6.66
N ARG A 133 -27.65 -12.43 5.94
CA ARG A 133 -27.67 -12.44 4.47
C ARG A 133 -27.04 -11.17 3.88
N TYR A 134 -27.37 -10.01 4.43
CA TYR A 134 -26.79 -8.75 3.95
C TYR A 134 -25.28 -8.69 4.24
N LYS A 135 -24.84 -9.16 5.44
CA LYS A 135 -23.43 -9.25 5.78
C LYS A 135 -22.66 -10.14 4.82
N TYR A 136 -23.24 -11.26 4.38
CA TYR A 136 -22.63 -12.13 3.36
C TYR A 136 -22.34 -11.36 2.07
N PHE A 137 -23.34 -10.66 1.51
CA PHE A 137 -23.15 -9.91 0.27
C PHE A 137 -22.26 -8.68 0.44
N PHE A 138 -22.27 -8.07 1.62
CA PHE A 138 -21.32 -6.99 1.97
C PHE A 138 -19.88 -7.49 1.92
N CYS A 139 -19.57 -8.63 2.52
CA CYS A 139 -18.25 -9.24 2.45
C CYS A 139 -17.88 -9.66 1.03
N LEU A 140 -18.83 -10.22 0.28
CA LEU A 140 -18.60 -10.63 -1.11
C LEU A 140 -18.21 -9.42 -1.97
N HIS A 141 -18.98 -8.33 -1.93
CA HIS A 141 -18.68 -7.10 -2.66
C HIS A 141 -17.30 -6.54 -2.29
N ALA A 142 -16.97 -6.46 -1.00
CA ALA A 142 -15.66 -6.01 -0.55
C ALA A 142 -14.52 -6.91 -1.06
N ASN A 143 -14.71 -8.23 -1.04
CA ASN A 143 -13.72 -9.18 -1.58
C ASN A 143 -13.53 -9.02 -3.10
N GLU A 144 -14.62 -8.83 -3.84
CA GLU A 144 -14.57 -8.58 -5.30
C GLU A 144 -13.85 -7.26 -5.62
N THR A 145 -14.09 -6.19 -4.83
CA THR A 145 -13.41 -4.90 -4.97
C THR A 145 -11.92 -5.03 -4.73
N LEU A 146 -11.51 -5.69 -3.63
CA LEU A 146 -10.09 -5.91 -3.35
C LEU A 146 -9.43 -6.84 -4.38
N SER A 147 -10.14 -7.86 -4.88
CA SER A 147 -9.63 -8.69 -5.99
C SER A 147 -9.40 -7.86 -7.26
N ARG A 148 -10.27 -6.88 -7.55
CA ARG A 148 -10.03 -5.95 -8.67
C ARG A 148 -8.76 -5.14 -8.47
N LEU A 149 -8.48 -4.67 -7.27
CA LEU A 149 -7.24 -3.95 -6.93
C LEU A 149 -6.01 -4.84 -7.15
N GLU A 150 -6.04 -6.06 -6.63
CA GLU A 150 -4.97 -7.06 -6.78
C GLU A 150 -4.70 -7.42 -8.24
N GLN A 151 -5.76 -7.52 -9.07
CA GLN A 151 -5.66 -7.86 -10.49
C GLN A 151 -5.37 -6.67 -11.41
N THR A 152 -5.35 -5.43 -10.89
CA THR A 152 -5.00 -4.26 -11.70
C THR A 152 -3.50 -4.32 -12.04
N PRO A 153 -3.11 -4.25 -13.35
CA PRO A 153 -1.72 -4.43 -13.77
C PRO A 153 -0.87 -3.17 -13.51
N LYS A 154 -1.04 -2.58 -12.34
CA LYS A 154 -0.30 -1.43 -11.82
C LYS A 154 0.12 -1.75 -10.41
N ILE A 155 1.31 -1.28 -9.99
CA ILE A 155 1.75 -1.50 -8.61
C ILE A 155 0.84 -0.75 -7.64
N VAL A 156 0.46 -1.40 -6.55
CA VAL A 156 -0.38 -0.82 -5.50
C VAL A 156 0.44 -0.68 -4.24
N ILE A 157 0.51 0.51 -3.70
CA ILE A 157 1.23 0.85 -2.47
C ILE A 157 0.22 1.29 -1.42
N ALA A 158 0.23 0.68 -0.25
CA ALA A 158 -0.51 1.17 0.91
C ALA A 158 0.42 2.00 1.80
N ALA A 159 0.13 3.30 1.91
CA ALA A 159 0.78 4.24 2.80
C ALA A 159 0.04 4.28 4.14
N LEU A 160 0.55 3.53 5.11
CA LEU A 160 -0.08 3.35 6.42
C LEU A 160 0.25 4.54 7.32
N ASN A 161 -0.51 5.61 7.18
CA ASN A 161 -0.31 6.87 7.90
C ASN A 161 -0.65 6.82 9.39
N GLY A 162 -1.31 5.74 9.88
CA GLY A 162 -1.78 5.59 11.25
C GLY A 162 -2.28 4.17 11.57
N HIS A 163 -3.08 4.05 12.62
CA HIS A 163 -3.67 2.76 13.02
C HIS A 163 -4.33 2.05 11.85
N THR A 164 -4.01 0.76 11.67
CA THR A 164 -4.46 -0.08 10.56
C THR A 164 -5.08 -1.35 11.13
N VAL A 165 -6.37 -1.32 11.44
CA VAL A 165 -7.01 -2.33 12.28
C VAL A 165 -8.24 -2.92 11.59
N GLY A 166 -8.46 -4.22 11.81
CA GLY A 166 -9.61 -4.93 11.26
C GLY A 166 -9.65 -4.85 9.73
N GLY A 167 -10.78 -4.51 9.17
CA GLY A 167 -10.92 -4.34 7.72
C GLY A 167 -9.97 -3.31 7.11
N GLY A 168 -9.42 -2.37 7.89
CA GLY A 168 -8.35 -1.49 7.44
C GLY A 168 -7.07 -2.25 7.10
N LEU A 169 -6.71 -3.26 7.90
CA LEU A 169 -5.61 -4.15 7.57
C LEU A 169 -5.96 -5.07 6.39
N GLU A 170 -7.22 -5.48 6.24
CA GLU A 170 -7.67 -6.26 5.09
C GLU A 170 -7.49 -5.50 3.77
N ILE A 171 -7.83 -4.19 3.76
CA ILE A 171 -7.56 -3.29 2.62
C ILE A 171 -6.06 -3.17 2.36
N ALA A 172 -5.26 -2.92 3.40
CA ALA A 172 -3.81 -2.76 3.28
C ALA A 172 -3.12 -4.03 2.74
N MET A 173 -3.60 -5.21 3.11
CA MET A 173 -3.06 -6.49 2.62
C MET A 173 -3.35 -6.77 1.15
N ALA A 174 -4.33 -6.12 0.55
CA ALA A 174 -4.59 -6.23 -0.88
C ALA A 174 -3.65 -5.36 -1.74
N ALA A 175 -2.85 -4.48 -1.13
CA ALA A 175 -1.77 -3.78 -1.82
C ALA A 175 -0.55 -4.68 -2.01
N ASP A 176 0.26 -4.38 -3.02
CA ASP A 176 1.51 -5.10 -3.29
C ASP A 176 2.59 -4.74 -2.27
N ILE A 177 2.71 -3.45 -1.94
CA ILE A 177 3.70 -2.90 -1.00
C ILE A 177 2.97 -2.15 0.12
N ARG A 178 3.43 -2.28 1.35
CA ARG A 178 2.94 -1.57 2.54
C ARG A 178 4.09 -0.81 3.18
N ILE A 179 3.97 0.52 3.23
CA ILE A 179 4.94 1.42 3.86
C ILE A 179 4.23 2.11 5.02
N ALA A 180 4.81 2.07 6.21
CA ALA A 180 4.21 2.66 7.39
C ALA A 180 4.94 3.95 7.81
N ARG A 181 4.19 4.90 8.38
CA ARG A 181 4.75 6.05 9.09
C ARG A 181 5.16 5.61 10.49
N LYS A 182 6.35 5.99 10.92
CA LYS A 182 6.81 5.77 12.30
C LYS A 182 5.89 6.48 13.29
N GLY A 183 5.53 5.79 14.36
CA GLY A 183 4.68 6.34 15.40
C GLY A 183 4.12 5.27 16.33
N ASN A 184 3.44 5.68 17.37
CA ASN A 184 2.78 4.74 18.29
C ASN A 184 1.43 4.25 17.70
N PHE A 185 1.51 3.58 16.57
CA PHE A 185 0.36 3.03 15.86
C PHE A 185 0.23 1.53 16.06
N GLN A 186 -0.97 1.02 15.82
CA GLN A 186 -1.30 -0.39 16.00
C GLN A 186 -1.86 -1.00 14.73
N VAL A 187 -1.49 -2.25 14.52
CA VAL A 187 -1.93 -3.11 13.42
C VAL A 187 -2.56 -4.36 14.01
N GLY A 188 -3.56 -4.93 13.36
CA GLY A 188 -4.11 -6.24 13.76
C GLY A 188 -5.52 -6.51 13.25
N LEU A 189 -5.96 -7.75 13.47
CA LEU A 189 -7.30 -8.26 13.14
C LEU A 189 -8.02 -8.68 14.43
N PRO A 190 -8.66 -7.75 15.17
CA PRO A 190 -9.25 -8.03 16.47
C PRO A 190 -10.70 -8.56 16.40
N GLU A 191 -11.18 -9.00 15.24
CA GLU A 191 -12.56 -9.38 14.98
C GLU A 191 -13.09 -10.48 15.91
N VAL A 192 -12.20 -11.35 16.42
CA VAL A 192 -12.55 -12.37 17.39
C VAL A 192 -13.17 -11.80 18.65
N SER A 193 -12.78 -10.58 19.06
CA SER A 193 -13.34 -9.88 20.22
C SER A 193 -14.81 -9.47 20.01
N LEU A 194 -15.27 -9.49 18.76
CA LEU A 194 -16.67 -9.25 18.38
C LEU A 194 -17.42 -10.56 18.08
N GLY A 195 -16.79 -11.72 18.28
CA GLY A 195 -17.38 -13.02 17.95
C GLY A 195 -17.48 -13.30 16.46
N VAL A 196 -16.69 -12.61 15.62
CA VAL A 196 -16.68 -12.78 14.16
C VAL A 196 -15.24 -12.98 13.66
N LEU A 197 -15.08 -13.27 12.38
CA LEU A 197 -13.79 -13.34 11.71
C LEU A 197 -13.58 -12.11 10.81
N ALA A 198 -12.34 -11.86 10.42
CA ALA A 198 -11.96 -10.88 9.40
C ALA A 198 -12.49 -11.34 8.02
N GLY A 199 -13.65 -10.83 7.63
CA GLY A 199 -14.46 -11.38 6.52
C GLY A 199 -14.24 -10.72 5.17
N THR A 200 -13.38 -9.70 5.10
CA THR A 200 -13.08 -8.99 3.86
C THR A 200 -11.77 -9.49 3.22
N GLY A 201 -11.37 -10.71 3.57
CA GLY A 201 -10.20 -11.40 3.05
C GLY A 201 -9.03 -11.52 4.03
N GLY A 202 -9.21 -11.08 5.28
CA GLY A 202 -8.15 -11.09 6.30
C GLY A 202 -7.60 -12.48 6.59
N THR A 203 -8.47 -13.47 6.76
CA THR A 203 -8.04 -14.86 7.01
C THR A 203 -7.24 -15.43 5.83
N ALA A 204 -7.65 -15.11 4.60
CA ALA A 204 -7.01 -15.60 3.39
C ALA A 204 -5.67 -14.89 3.12
N ARG A 205 -5.62 -13.55 3.20
CA ARG A 205 -4.42 -12.77 2.89
C ARG A 205 -3.37 -12.87 3.98
N LEU A 206 -3.75 -12.73 5.26
CA LEU A 206 -2.78 -12.80 6.35
C LEU A 206 -2.06 -14.14 6.38
N SER A 207 -2.79 -15.26 6.18
CA SER A 207 -2.17 -16.60 6.18
C SER A 207 -1.19 -16.82 5.03
N ARG A 208 -1.37 -16.14 3.89
CA ARG A 208 -0.44 -16.17 2.75
C ARG A 208 0.79 -15.28 2.98
N LEU A 209 0.62 -14.17 3.68
CA LEU A 209 1.71 -13.22 3.93
C LEU A 209 2.64 -13.67 5.04
N VAL A 210 2.10 -14.08 6.19
CA VAL A 210 2.90 -14.40 7.39
C VAL A 210 2.93 -15.89 7.74
N GLY A 211 2.31 -16.72 6.92
CA GLY A 211 2.19 -18.16 7.13
C GLY A 211 1.10 -18.56 8.14
N LYS A 212 0.63 -19.80 8.04
CA LYS A 212 -0.52 -20.33 8.78
C LYS A 212 -0.42 -20.16 10.29
N ALA A 213 0.72 -20.53 10.89
CA ALA A 213 0.87 -20.55 12.35
C ALA A 213 0.79 -19.15 12.95
N LYS A 214 1.50 -18.18 12.36
CA LYS A 214 1.52 -16.79 12.83
C LYS A 214 0.15 -16.13 12.61
N ALA A 215 -0.47 -16.32 11.45
CA ALA A 215 -1.80 -15.81 11.17
C ALA A 215 -2.85 -16.34 12.13
N MET A 216 -2.79 -17.64 12.45
CA MET A 216 -3.70 -18.26 13.43
C MET A 216 -3.54 -17.61 14.80
N GLU A 217 -2.30 -17.49 15.32
CA GLU A 217 -2.01 -16.86 16.62
C GLU A 217 -2.57 -15.43 16.68
N ILE A 218 -2.26 -14.59 15.68
CA ILE A 218 -2.71 -13.19 15.63
C ILE A 218 -4.24 -13.11 15.65
N MET A 219 -4.92 -13.86 14.79
CA MET A 219 -6.37 -13.73 14.63
C MET A 219 -7.17 -14.33 15.78
N VAL A 220 -6.76 -15.47 16.36
CA VAL A 220 -7.52 -16.08 17.47
C VAL A 220 -7.31 -15.37 18.80
N THR A 221 -6.17 -14.68 18.98
CA THR A 221 -5.93 -13.82 20.13
C THR A 221 -6.55 -12.42 19.97
N GLY A 222 -6.75 -11.98 18.72
CA GLY A 222 -7.20 -10.64 18.40
C GLY A 222 -6.21 -9.55 18.84
N ARG A 223 -4.95 -9.94 19.10
CA ARG A 223 -3.94 -9.00 19.56
C ARG A 223 -3.59 -7.98 18.47
N LYS A 224 -3.29 -6.79 18.90
CA LYS A 224 -2.73 -5.74 18.08
C LYS A 224 -1.23 -5.62 18.36
N PHE A 225 -0.46 -5.21 17.38
CA PHE A 225 0.99 -5.10 17.43
C PHE A 225 1.47 -3.82 16.75
N SER A 226 2.74 -3.47 16.89
CA SER A 226 3.33 -2.27 16.29
C SER A 226 3.67 -2.48 14.81
N PHE A 227 4.00 -1.40 14.11
CA PHE A 227 4.54 -1.50 12.74
C PHE A 227 5.91 -2.16 12.72
N GLU A 228 6.74 -2.01 13.75
CA GLU A 228 8.02 -2.70 13.88
C GLU A 228 7.83 -4.21 13.90
N GLU A 229 6.92 -4.72 14.74
CA GLU A 229 6.58 -6.15 14.77
C GLU A 229 5.99 -6.62 13.43
N ALA A 230 5.16 -5.77 12.78
CA ALA A 230 4.64 -6.06 11.45
C ALA A 230 5.75 -6.17 10.39
N LYS A 231 6.79 -5.35 10.49
CA LYS A 231 7.95 -5.40 9.61
C LYS A 231 8.81 -6.64 9.88
N ASP A 232 8.98 -7.03 11.14
CA ASP A 232 9.74 -8.25 11.51
C ASP A 232 9.10 -9.55 10.97
N MET A 233 7.81 -9.53 10.63
CA MET A 233 7.11 -10.65 10.01
C MET A 233 6.76 -10.43 8.52
N ASP A 234 7.41 -9.47 7.87
CA ASP A 234 7.23 -9.13 6.44
C ASP A 234 5.80 -8.67 6.06
N LEU A 235 4.97 -8.33 7.05
CA LEU A 235 3.64 -7.76 6.81
C LEU A 235 3.72 -6.29 6.38
N VAL A 236 4.71 -5.54 6.86
CA VAL A 236 5.07 -4.19 6.44
C VAL A 236 6.47 -4.21 5.83
N HIS A 237 6.62 -3.62 4.66
CA HIS A 237 7.89 -3.65 3.92
C HIS A 237 8.90 -2.64 4.48
N ASP A 238 8.44 -1.44 4.83
CA ASP A 238 9.31 -0.42 5.42
C ASP A 238 8.56 0.53 6.35
N ILE A 239 9.31 1.21 7.21
CA ILE A 239 8.81 2.22 8.15
C ILE A 239 9.61 3.50 7.93
N TYR A 240 8.93 4.57 7.55
CA TYR A 240 9.55 5.86 7.30
C TYR A 240 9.52 6.73 8.55
N ASP A 241 10.68 7.33 8.87
CA ASP A 241 10.89 8.21 10.04
C ASP A 241 10.51 9.67 9.67
N SER A 242 9.30 9.84 9.11
CA SER A 242 8.76 11.14 8.73
C SER A 242 8.11 11.80 9.95
N MET A 243 8.48 13.05 10.23
CA MET A 243 8.03 13.77 11.42
C MET A 243 6.57 14.24 11.30
N THR A 244 6.13 14.57 10.09
CA THR A 244 4.76 15.03 9.80
C THR A 244 4.06 14.10 8.80
N LEU A 245 2.77 14.27 8.64
CA LEU A 245 2.00 13.53 7.64
C LEU A 245 2.41 13.96 6.22
N GLU A 246 2.66 15.24 6.02
CA GLU A 246 3.09 15.83 4.75
C GLU A 246 4.45 15.27 4.31
N GLU A 247 5.41 15.16 5.24
CA GLU A 247 6.70 14.50 4.98
C GLU A 247 6.52 13.04 4.61
N PHE A 248 5.63 12.32 5.32
CA PHE A 248 5.33 10.92 5.01
C PHE A 248 4.70 10.77 3.62
N HIS A 249 3.76 11.63 3.28
CA HIS A 249 3.15 11.64 1.95
C HIS A 249 4.20 11.90 0.86
N GLN A 250 5.10 12.86 1.07
CA GLN A 250 6.17 13.15 0.12
C GLN A 250 7.15 11.97 -0.01
N ASP A 251 7.59 11.39 1.10
CA ASP A 251 8.50 10.22 1.10
C ASP A 251 7.89 9.03 0.33
N VAL A 252 6.59 8.79 0.48
CA VAL A 252 5.90 7.70 -0.25
C VAL A 252 5.66 8.05 -1.71
N LEU A 253 5.41 9.32 -2.05
CA LEU A 253 5.35 9.76 -3.45
C LEU A 253 6.70 9.60 -4.15
N ASP A 254 7.79 9.98 -3.50
CA ASP A 254 9.14 9.83 -4.04
C ASP A 254 9.49 8.35 -4.27
N TYR A 255 9.06 7.47 -3.35
CA TYR A 255 9.18 6.02 -3.55
C TYR A 255 8.33 5.55 -4.72
N SER A 256 7.08 6.00 -4.82
CA SER A 256 6.13 5.64 -5.88
C SER A 256 6.61 6.08 -7.27
N GLY A 257 7.26 7.24 -7.34
CA GLY A 257 7.83 7.78 -8.57
C GLY A 257 8.86 6.86 -9.25
N ARG A 258 9.48 5.94 -8.51
CA ARG A 258 10.41 4.94 -9.07
C ARG A 258 9.73 3.94 -10.01
N PHE A 259 8.41 3.80 -9.90
CA PHE A 259 7.61 2.85 -10.68
C PHE A 259 6.81 3.53 -11.80
N THR A 260 6.98 4.85 -11.97
CA THR A 260 6.31 5.62 -13.02
C THR A 260 7.19 5.81 -14.25
N LEU A 261 6.58 6.17 -15.37
CA LEU A 261 7.30 6.62 -16.55
C LEU A 261 8.04 7.93 -16.27
N PRO A 262 9.19 8.14 -16.84
CA PRO A 262 9.93 7.25 -17.75
C PRO A 262 10.94 6.34 -17.03
N PHE A 263 10.86 6.20 -15.69
CA PHE A 263 11.88 5.50 -14.88
C PHE A 263 11.67 3.99 -14.84
N ALA A 264 10.42 3.53 -15.01
CA ALA A 264 10.09 2.11 -14.98
C ALA A 264 9.20 1.72 -16.18
N ALA A 265 9.41 0.50 -16.68
CA ALA A 265 8.60 -0.10 -17.73
C ALA A 265 7.26 -0.56 -17.16
N ALA A 266 6.21 0.28 -17.25
CA ALA A 266 4.91 0.05 -16.63
C ALA A 266 4.29 -1.31 -17.04
N LYS A 267 4.40 -1.70 -18.34
CA LYS A 267 3.93 -3.00 -18.83
C LYS A 267 4.66 -4.17 -18.15
N ALA A 268 5.98 -4.05 -17.94
CA ALA A 268 6.77 -5.08 -17.27
C ALA A 268 6.33 -5.23 -15.79
N ILE A 269 6.12 -4.13 -15.07
CA ILE A 269 5.59 -4.15 -13.71
C ILE A 269 4.24 -4.87 -13.66
N GLY A 270 3.32 -4.54 -14.57
CA GLY A 270 2.00 -5.18 -14.63
C GLY A 270 2.08 -6.69 -14.87
N ASN A 271 2.96 -7.14 -15.76
CA ASN A 271 3.16 -8.55 -16.08
C ASN A 271 3.86 -9.30 -14.93
N ILE A 272 4.84 -8.68 -14.25
CA ILE A 272 5.47 -9.24 -13.04
C ILE A 272 4.40 -9.43 -11.95
N LYS A 273 3.61 -8.39 -11.67
CA LYS A 273 2.51 -8.49 -10.69
C LYS A 273 1.56 -9.62 -11.04
N ARG A 274 1.10 -9.71 -12.29
CA ARG A 274 0.20 -10.78 -12.75
C ARG A 274 0.82 -12.16 -12.57
N SER A 275 2.10 -12.33 -12.91
CA SER A 275 2.81 -13.60 -12.74
C SER A 275 2.86 -14.01 -11.27
N VAL A 276 3.26 -13.10 -10.38
CA VAL A 276 3.39 -13.38 -8.94
C VAL A 276 2.02 -13.66 -8.32
N GLN A 277 1.03 -12.80 -8.53
CA GLN A 277 -0.30 -12.93 -7.94
C GLN A 277 -1.03 -14.20 -8.37
N SER A 278 -1.06 -14.48 -9.70
CA SER A 278 -1.75 -15.65 -10.23
C SER A 278 -0.95 -16.93 -10.03
N GLY A 279 0.37 -16.84 -10.09
CA GLY A 279 1.26 -17.99 -10.07
C GLY A 279 1.27 -18.72 -8.73
N LEU A 280 1.12 -17.99 -7.62
CA LEU A 280 1.06 -18.60 -6.29
C LEU A 280 -0.22 -19.42 -6.05
N GLU A 281 -1.25 -19.26 -6.87
CA GLU A 281 -2.55 -19.95 -6.74
C GLU A 281 -2.71 -21.13 -7.69
N ILE A 282 -1.68 -21.43 -8.53
CA ILE A 282 -1.72 -22.52 -9.52
C ILE A 282 -0.49 -23.43 -9.37
N PRO A 283 -0.53 -24.69 -9.88
CA PRO A 283 0.62 -25.58 -9.87
C PRO A 283 1.83 -24.98 -10.60
N LEU A 284 3.04 -25.24 -10.11
CA LEU A 284 4.29 -24.66 -10.60
C LEU A 284 4.47 -24.75 -12.13
N GLU A 285 4.11 -25.87 -12.74
CA GLU A 285 4.23 -26.04 -14.21
C GLU A 285 3.38 -25.02 -15.00
N TYR A 286 2.16 -24.75 -14.51
CA TYR A 286 1.28 -23.74 -15.11
C TYR A 286 1.79 -22.34 -14.84
N HIS A 287 2.35 -22.07 -13.65
CA HIS A 287 2.99 -20.80 -13.35
C HIS A 287 4.17 -20.52 -14.29
N LEU A 288 5.05 -21.48 -14.48
CA LEU A 288 6.17 -21.38 -15.43
C LEU A 288 5.72 -21.21 -16.89
N ALA A 289 4.58 -21.78 -17.26
CA ALA A 289 3.99 -21.54 -18.59
C ALA A 289 3.46 -20.11 -18.70
N LEU A 290 2.71 -19.60 -17.71
CA LEU A 290 2.25 -18.23 -17.65
C LEU A 290 3.42 -17.23 -17.70
N GLU A 291 4.49 -17.49 -16.93
CA GLU A 291 5.70 -16.65 -16.93
C GLU A 291 6.32 -16.54 -18.33
N ARG A 292 6.44 -17.67 -19.07
CA ARG A 292 6.97 -17.64 -20.44
C ARG A 292 6.09 -16.86 -21.41
N GLU A 293 4.77 -16.95 -21.27
CA GLU A 293 3.85 -16.19 -22.12
C GLU A 293 3.93 -14.69 -21.84
N LEU A 294 3.94 -14.30 -20.56
CA LEU A 294 4.10 -12.90 -20.15
C LEU A 294 5.45 -12.34 -20.58
N GLN A 295 6.52 -13.14 -20.46
CA GLN A 295 7.85 -12.76 -20.95
C GLN A 295 7.89 -12.59 -22.48
N SER A 296 7.22 -13.48 -23.22
CA SER A 296 7.11 -13.37 -24.68
C SER A 296 6.38 -12.10 -25.11
N ASP A 297 5.31 -11.72 -24.38
CA ASP A 297 4.59 -10.47 -24.62
C ASP A 297 5.48 -9.25 -24.35
N LEU A 298 6.22 -9.26 -23.24
CA LEU A 298 7.16 -8.18 -22.92
C LEU A 298 8.29 -8.05 -23.94
N PHE A 299 8.81 -9.16 -24.42
CA PHE A 299 9.94 -9.14 -25.37
C PHE A 299 9.58 -8.53 -26.73
N GLN A 300 8.30 -8.39 -27.03
CA GLN A 300 7.80 -7.71 -28.22
C GLN A 300 7.68 -6.20 -28.04
N SER A 301 7.69 -5.70 -26.79
CA SER A 301 7.51 -4.28 -26.47
C SER A 301 8.71 -3.43 -26.88
N ASP A 302 8.47 -2.15 -27.12
CA ASP A 302 9.54 -1.19 -27.40
C ASP A 302 10.35 -0.86 -26.15
N ASP A 303 9.72 -0.91 -24.99
CA ASP A 303 10.37 -0.74 -23.70
C ASP A 303 11.40 -1.85 -23.42
N ALA A 304 11.12 -3.11 -23.78
CA ALA A 304 12.09 -4.19 -23.64
C ALA A 304 13.32 -3.98 -24.52
N LYS A 305 13.14 -3.55 -25.79
CA LYS A 305 14.23 -3.21 -26.70
C LYS A 305 15.06 -2.06 -26.14
N THR A 306 14.39 -1.01 -25.66
CA THR A 306 15.01 0.18 -25.05
C THR A 306 15.85 -0.20 -23.83
N GLY A 307 15.27 -0.97 -22.90
CA GLY A 307 15.94 -1.39 -21.66
C GLY A 307 17.16 -2.28 -21.94
N ILE A 308 17.02 -3.29 -22.82
CA ILE A 308 18.12 -4.21 -23.18
C ILE A 308 19.25 -3.43 -23.86
N LYS A 309 18.92 -2.54 -24.82
CA LYS A 309 19.91 -1.72 -25.50
C LYS A 309 20.64 -0.78 -24.52
N ALA A 310 19.92 -0.08 -23.67
CA ALA A 310 20.50 0.81 -22.67
C ALA A 310 21.46 0.08 -21.73
N TYR A 311 21.11 -1.15 -21.30
CA TYR A 311 22.01 -1.99 -20.49
C TYR A 311 23.32 -2.33 -21.23
N VAL A 312 23.24 -2.72 -22.52
CA VAL A 312 24.44 -3.01 -23.34
C VAL A 312 25.30 -1.76 -23.50
N ASP A 313 24.68 -0.61 -23.75
CA ASP A 313 25.34 0.68 -23.98
C ASP A 313 25.77 1.36 -22.66
N LYS A 314 25.51 0.76 -21.50
CA LYS A 314 25.75 1.31 -20.15
C LYS A 314 25.09 2.68 -19.93
N GLN A 315 23.87 2.83 -20.40
CA GLN A 315 23.05 4.04 -20.28
C GLN A 315 21.85 3.78 -19.39
N THR A 316 21.28 4.84 -18.84
CA THR A 316 19.99 4.75 -18.11
C THR A 316 18.84 4.74 -19.12
N PRO A 317 17.96 3.72 -19.11
CA PRO A 317 16.82 3.67 -20.02
C PRO A 317 15.78 4.73 -19.67
N ARG A 318 14.99 5.13 -20.67
CA ARG A 318 13.77 5.92 -20.50
C ARG A 318 12.65 5.18 -21.20
N PHE A 319 11.65 4.78 -20.45
CA PHE A 319 10.53 3.97 -20.91
C PHE A 319 9.34 4.82 -21.31
N GLU A 320 8.52 4.31 -22.24
CA GLU A 320 7.34 5.00 -22.77
C GLU A 320 6.03 4.24 -22.49
N GLY A 321 6.10 3.07 -21.86
CA GLY A 321 4.94 2.21 -21.59
C GLY A 321 4.42 1.44 -22.81
N LYS A 322 5.25 1.23 -23.84
CA LYS A 322 4.86 0.66 -25.14
C LYS A 322 5.56 -0.66 -25.46
#